data_426c3d7ce803d39c1d0a693f99887e4c
#
_entry.id   426c3d7ce803d39c1d0a693f99887e4c
#
_cell.length_a   1.000
_cell.length_b   1.000
_cell.length_c   1.000
_cell.angle_alpha   90.00
_cell.angle_beta   90.00
_cell.angle_gamma   90.00
#
_symmetry.space_group_name_H-M   'P 1'
#
loop_
_entity.id
_entity.type
_entity.pdbx_description
1 polymer ?
#
loop_
_entity_poly.entity_id
_entity_poly.type
_entity_poly.pdbx_seq_one_letter_code
_entity_poly.pdbx_strand_id
1 'polypeptide(L)'
;DCLLSRGLGDVYKRQPTFTLNGRLIIVMWMSGHPGNRRQWKAEMMTAATHLACVARSQSMGNGIPGLQKRKKRIMKMVLFYTLHTTKRRRNMKKQGFGTTKDGKEALLYTLSNKNGMEISVTDYGAHLVSVLVPDKDGKKRDVVLGFDSVTGYETDGSHFGATIGRNGNRIAGAAFELHGKTYQLAKNENNNNLHSGPDGYDYRLWNVEEADDSAVTFVLMSPDGDQGFPGNFEVSVTYTLTDENAVEIHYEGSCDQDTVVNMTNHSYFNLAGHDAGSIENQTLVLKAEQFSPVIDSASIPIGEHAPVQGTPMDFTSEKAIGAEIEADFEQLKLTGGYDHNFILDKAVEGSIELMAVASCKESGITMEAFTDLPCVQFYAGNFIAPVTGCLLYTSPSPRDKRQS
;
A
#
# COMPACT_ATOMS: atom_id res chain seq x y z
N ASP A 1 10.91 -0.08 -6.12
CA ASP A 1 12.02 0.85 -6.21
C ASP A 1 13.07 0.41 -7.23
N CYS A 2 12.76 0.59 -8.51
CA CYS A 2 13.68 0.29 -9.60
C CYS A 2 14.92 1.21 -9.63
N LEU A 3 15.03 2.21 -8.78
CA LEU A 3 15.99 3.30 -8.89
C LEU A 3 17.14 3.28 -7.88
N LEU A 4 17.10 2.44 -6.85
CA LEU A 4 18.10 2.53 -5.77
C LEU A 4 19.34 1.68 -5.93
N SER A 5 19.49 0.85 -6.97
CA SER A 5 20.73 0.08 -7.15
C SER A 5 21.79 0.73 -8.04
N ARG A 6 21.41 1.62 -8.97
CA ARG A 6 22.39 2.41 -9.78
C ARG A 6 21.70 3.65 -10.39
N GLY A 7 21.97 4.82 -9.88
CA GLY A 7 21.76 6.07 -10.60
C GLY A 7 20.52 6.87 -10.30
N LEU A 8 20.34 7.29 -9.06
CA LEU A 8 19.46 8.43 -8.68
C LEU A 8 19.95 9.76 -9.30
N GLY A 9 20.27 9.76 -10.60
CA GLY A 9 20.90 10.91 -11.24
C GLY A 9 19.98 12.03 -11.68
N ASP A 10 18.74 11.81 -12.07
CA ASP A 10 18.06 12.82 -12.89
C ASP A 10 16.57 13.16 -12.60
N VAL A 11 15.85 12.45 -11.74
CA VAL A 11 14.41 12.72 -11.58
C VAL A 11 14.07 13.80 -10.53
N TYR A 12 14.95 14.11 -9.58
CA TYR A 12 14.64 15.02 -8.46
C TYR A 12 15.62 16.19 -8.26
N LYS A 13 16.25 16.64 -9.33
CA LYS A 13 17.09 17.87 -9.27
C LYS A 13 16.27 19.10 -9.58
N ARG A 14 15.66 19.76 -8.59
CA ARG A 14 15.37 21.23 -8.60
C ARG A 14 14.22 21.70 -7.72
N GLN A 15 14.19 21.40 -6.41
CA GLN A 15 13.49 22.33 -5.47
C GLN A 15 14.04 22.17 -4.05
N PRO A 16 14.15 23.23 -3.24
CA PRO A 16 14.62 23.17 -1.85
C PRO A 16 13.60 22.57 -0.88
N THR A 17 12.48 22.09 -1.36
CA THR A 17 11.45 21.32 -0.62
C THR A 17 10.95 20.18 -1.49
N PHE A 18 11.23 18.96 -1.08
CA PHE A 18 10.70 17.76 -1.73
C PHE A 18 9.29 17.49 -1.21
N THR A 19 8.35 17.26 -2.13
CA THR A 19 6.97 16.83 -1.78
C THR A 19 6.74 15.43 -2.29
N LEU A 20 6.44 14.50 -1.37
CA LEU A 20 5.97 13.16 -1.70
C LEU A 20 4.46 13.22 -1.94
N ASN A 21 3.99 12.56 -2.99
CA ASN A 21 2.57 12.29 -3.21
C ASN A 21 2.45 10.91 -3.84
N GLY A 22 1.79 9.99 -3.16
CA GLY A 22 1.62 8.62 -3.64
C GLY A 22 0.27 8.04 -3.21
N ARG A 23 -0.39 7.29 -4.10
CA ARG A 23 -1.72 6.72 -3.87
C ARG A 23 -1.77 5.23 -4.17
N LEU A 24 -2.42 4.51 -3.27
CA LEU A 24 -2.87 3.14 -3.46
C LEU A 24 -4.38 3.10 -3.26
N ILE A 25 -5.12 2.58 -4.23
CA ILE A 25 -6.57 2.39 -4.14
C ILE A 25 -6.88 0.91 -4.30
N ILE A 26 -7.54 0.34 -3.32
CA ILE A 26 -7.95 -1.07 -3.29
C ILE A 26 -9.46 -1.12 -3.32
N VAL A 27 -10.04 -1.73 -4.36
CA VAL A 27 -11.48 -1.86 -4.55
C VAL A 27 -11.88 -3.32 -4.41
N MET A 28 -12.87 -3.60 -3.56
CA MET A 28 -13.37 -4.94 -3.30
C MET A 28 -14.75 -5.15 -3.92
N TRP A 29 -14.90 -6.21 -4.70
CA TRP A 29 -16.13 -6.58 -5.38
C TRP A 29 -16.58 -8.00 -5.04
N MET A 30 -17.91 -8.22 -5.09
CA MET A 30 -18.46 -9.57 -5.15
C MET A 30 -18.58 -10.01 -6.61
N SER A 31 -18.12 -11.20 -6.94
CA SER A 31 -18.32 -11.81 -8.25
C SER A 31 -19.82 -12.05 -8.50
N GLY A 32 -20.37 -11.41 -9.55
CA GLY A 32 -21.78 -11.53 -9.91
C GLY A 32 -22.57 -10.22 -9.95
N HIS A 33 -22.00 -9.06 -9.60
CA HIS A 33 -22.66 -7.75 -9.71
C HIS A 33 -22.02 -6.87 -10.78
N PRO A 34 -22.42 -6.98 -12.09
CA PRO A 34 -21.81 -6.22 -13.19
C PRO A 34 -22.23 -4.74 -13.26
N GLY A 35 -23.25 -4.32 -12.50
CA GLY A 35 -23.85 -2.98 -12.66
C GLY A 35 -22.97 -1.81 -12.24
N ASN A 36 -22.25 -1.92 -11.14
CA ASN A 36 -21.49 -0.79 -10.56
C ASN A 36 -20.08 -0.62 -11.15
N ARG A 37 -19.47 -1.68 -11.66
CA ARG A 37 -18.09 -1.69 -12.15
C ARG A 37 -17.84 -0.73 -13.31
N ARG A 38 -18.81 -0.61 -14.26
CA ARG A 38 -18.68 0.28 -15.43
C ARG A 38 -18.88 1.75 -15.06
N GLN A 39 -19.78 2.03 -14.16
CA GLN A 39 -20.10 3.40 -13.74
C GLN A 39 -18.96 4.00 -12.94
N TRP A 40 -18.40 3.23 -11.97
CA TRP A 40 -17.27 3.66 -11.15
C TRP A 40 -16.00 3.91 -11.99
N LYS A 41 -15.66 3.00 -12.95
CA LYS A 41 -14.54 3.22 -13.87
C LYS A 41 -14.72 4.49 -14.70
N ALA A 42 -15.94 4.79 -15.14
CA ALA A 42 -16.25 6.02 -15.86
C ALA A 42 -16.10 7.27 -14.97
N GLU A 43 -16.51 7.19 -13.71
CA GLU A 43 -16.42 8.30 -12.76
C GLU A 43 -14.97 8.57 -12.34
N MET A 44 -14.16 7.54 -12.10
CA MET A 44 -12.71 7.67 -11.85
C MET A 44 -11.97 8.27 -13.05
N MET A 45 -12.23 7.80 -14.27
CA MET A 45 -11.63 8.38 -15.48
C MET A 45 -12.04 9.85 -15.66
N THR A 46 -13.27 10.21 -15.31
CA THR A 46 -13.78 11.59 -15.38
C THR A 46 -13.13 12.47 -14.30
N ALA A 47 -12.95 11.97 -13.09
CA ALA A 47 -12.29 12.70 -12.00
C ALA A 47 -10.79 12.94 -12.29
N ALA A 48 -10.07 11.91 -12.77
CA ALA A 48 -8.68 12.02 -13.19
C ALA A 48 -8.49 13.03 -14.34
N THR A 49 -9.40 13.04 -15.31
CA THR A 49 -9.39 14.00 -16.44
C THR A 49 -9.67 15.43 -15.96
N HIS A 50 -10.54 15.61 -14.95
CA HIS A 50 -10.83 16.93 -14.36
C HIS A 50 -9.66 17.46 -13.52
N LEU A 51 -8.99 16.62 -12.74
CA LEU A 51 -7.79 16.99 -11.97
C LEU A 51 -6.62 17.39 -12.88
N ALA A 52 -6.38 16.64 -13.95
CA ALA A 52 -5.37 16.98 -14.97
C ALA A 52 -5.69 18.31 -15.68
N CYS A 53 -6.97 18.62 -15.92
CA CYS A 53 -7.40 19.88 -16.50
C CYS A 53 -7.22 21.07 -15.53
N VAL A 54 -7.42 20.87 -14.22
CA VAL A 54 -7.20 21.89 -13.18
C VAL A 54 -5.70 22.17 -12.98
N ALA A 55 -4.85 21.14 -12.96
CA ALA A 55 -3.40 21.28 -12.86
C ALA A 55 -2.80 22.02 -14.08
N ARG A 56 -3.25 21.72 -15.30
CA ARG A 56 -2.85 22.47 -16.51
C ARG A 56 -3.32 23.93 -16.52
N SER A 57 -4.44 24.28 -15.87
CA SER A 57 -4.94 25.65 -15.82
C SER A 57 -4.19 26.53 -14.79
N GLN A 58 -3.43 25.96 -13.87
CA GLN A 58 -2.60 26.73 -12.92
C GLN A 58 -1.26 27.16 -13.52
N SER A 59 -0.79 26.49 -14.59
CA SER A 59 0.47 26.85 -15.28
C SER A 59 0.31 27.91 -16.37
N MET A 60 -0.91 28.32 -16.72
CA MET A 60 -1.17 29.39 -17.69
C MET A 60 -1.64 30.65 -16.98
N GLY A 61 -0.84 31.70 -17.09
CA GLY A 61 -0.99 32.97 -16.40
C GLY A 61 -2.36 33.65 -16.55
N ASN A 62 -2.66 34.49 -15.59
CA ASN A 62 -3.83 35.33 -15.43
C ASN A 62 -4.11 36.19 -16.70
N GLY A 63 -5.15 35.89 -17.47
CA GLY A 63 -5.48 36.74 -18.61
C GLY A 63 -6.72 36.42 -19.44
N ILE A 64 -7.68 35.57 -19.00
CA ILE A 64 -8.89 35.30 -19.77
C ILE A 64 -10.15 35.65 -18.95
N PRO A 65 -10.99 36.62 -19.38
CA PRO A 65 -12.17 37.09 -18.61
C PRO A 65 -13.31 36.09 -18.40
N GLY A 66 -13.28 34.91 -19.03
CA GLY A 66 -14.29 33.86 -18.88
C GLY A 66 -13.99 32.83 -17.76
N LEU A 67 -12.76 32.80 -17.24
CA LEU A 67 -12.28 31.74 -16.34
C LEU A 67 -12.84 31.85 -14.92
N GLN A 68 -13.08 33.06 -14.42
CA GLN A 68 -13.67 33.28 -13.09
C GLN A 68 -15.13 32.82 -12.99
N LYS A 69 -15.91 32.98 -14.05
CA LYS A 69 -17.30 32.46 -14.07
C LYS A 69 -17.35 30.92 -14.13
N ARG A 70 -16.40 30.29 -14.83
CA ARG A 70 -16.26 28.81 -14.85
C ARG A 70 -15.77 28.27 -13.51
N LYS A 71 -14.76 28.90 -12.86
CA LYS A 71 -14.29 28.51 -11.51
C LYS A 71 -15.41 28.57 -10.47
N LYS A 72 -16.24 29.63 -10.46
CA LYS A 72 -17.41 29.75 -9.57
C LYS A 72 -18.48 28.68 -9.85
N ARG A 73 -18.67 28.26 -11.09
CA ARG A 73 -19.65 27.23 -11.48
C ARG A 73 -19.18 25.82 -11.10
N ILE A 74 -17.88 25.53 -11.26
CA ILE A 74 -17.24 24.26 -10.86
C ILE A 74 -17.20 24.15 -9.33
N MET A 75 -16.80 25.20 -8.62
CA MET A 75 -16.84 25.24 -7.16
C MET A 75 -18.27 25.11 -6.61
N LYS A 76 -19.28 25.69 -7.26
CA LYS A 76 -20.70 25.47 -6.88
C LYS A 76 -21.15 24.04 -7.19
N MET A 77 -20.68 23.39 -8.25
CA MET A 77 -21.01 21.99 -8.55
C MET A 77 -20.35 21.04 -7.56
N VAL A 78 -19.08 21.25 -7.23
CA VAL A 78 -18.36 20.46 -6.20
C VAL A 78 -19.04 20.66 -4.82
N LEU A 79 -19.36 21.90 -4.46
CA LEU A 79 -20.08 22.21 -3.22
C LEU A 79 -21.53 21.64 -3.21
N PHE A 80 -22.19 21.57 -4.39
CA PHE A 80 -23.54 21.00 -4.51
C PHE A 80 -23.53 19.47 -4.40
N TYR A 81 -22.51 18.79 -4.93
CA TYR A 81 -22.34 17.35 -4.75
C TYR A 81 -22.02 17.00 -3.30
N THR A 82 -21.23 17.82 -2.59
CA THR A 82 -20.91 17.63 -1.17
C THR A 82 -22.11 17.90 -0.25
N LEU A 83 -23.10 18.71 -0.66
CA LEU A 83 -24.25 19.13 0.16
C LEU A 83 -25.52 18.31 -0.03
N HIS A 84 -25.58 17.42 -1.04
CA HIS A 84 -26.82 16.66 -1.35
C HIS A 84 -26.73 15.15 -1.11
N THR A 85 -25.64 14.65 -0.55
CA THR A 85 -25.63 13.31 0.03
C THR A 85 -26.36 13.38 1.36
N THR A 86 -27.59 12.90 1.39
CA THR A 86 -28.40 12.72 2.61
C THR A 86 -27.52 12.09 3.70
N LYS A 87 -27.25 12.83 4.77
CA LYS A 87 -26.57 12.38 5.98
C LYS A 87 -27.30 11.17 6.60
N ARG A 88 -27.05 9.95 6.10
CA ARG A 88 -27.09 8.79 6.98
C ARG A 88 -25.81 8.90 7.82
N ARG A 89 -25.98 9.01 9.14
CA ARG A 89 -24.89 9.05 10.10
C ARG A 89 -24.03 7.80 9.87
N ARG A 90 -22.89 7.95 9.24
CA ARG A 90 -21.78 7.05 9.41
C ARG A 90 -21.26 7.36 10.81
N ASN A 91 -20.88 6.35 11.57
CA ASN A 91 -20.30 6.56 12.88
C ASN A 91 -18.93 5.91 12.85
N MET A 92 -17.88 6.71 12.68
CA MET A 92 -16.55 6.27 13.01
C MET A 92 -16.55 5.83 14.48
N LYS A 93 -16.02 4.61 14.73
CA LYS A 93 -15.81 4.13 16.10
C LYS A 93 -14.34 4.35 16.44
N LYS A 94 -14.09 4.91 17.62
CA LYS A 94 -12.77 5.04 18.21
C LYS A 94 -12.74 4.27 19.52
N GLN A 95 -11.71 3.43 19.70
CA GLN A 95 -11.55 2.62 20.91
C GLN A 95 -10.08 2.46 21.27
N GLY A 96 -9.78 2.09 22.53
CA GLY A 96 -8.43 1.71 22.93
C GLY A 96 -7.97 0.48 22.17
N PHE A 97 -6.68 0.46 21.77
CA PHE A 97 -6.07 -0.67 21.07
C PHE A 97 -4.97 -1.34 21.92
N GLY A 98 -4.81 -0.89 23.14
CA GLY A 98 -3.84 -1.35 24.11
C GLY A 98 -2.80 -0.30 24.45
N THR A 99 -1.86 -0.69 25.31
CA THR A 99 -0.78 0.18 25.78
C THR A 99 0.54 -0.32 25.20
N THR A 100 1.31 0.57 24.59
CA THR A 100 2.64 0.26 24.07
C THR A 100 3.61 -0.08 25.18
N LYS A 101 4.73 -0.74 24.86
CA LYS A 101 5.83 -1.01 25.83
C LYS A 101 6.35 0.26 26.51
N ASP A 102 6.22 1.43 25.88
CA ASP A 102 6.58 2.74 26.43
C ASP A 102 5.49 3.35 27.32
N GLY A 103 4.39 2.62 27.58
CA GLY A 103 3.29 3.05 28.44
C GLY A 103 2.33 4.05 27.81
N LYS A 104 2.35 4.22 26.49
CA LYS A 104 1.44 5.11 25.75
C LYS A 104 0.22 4.33 25.27
N GLU A 105 -0.94 4.95 25.28
CA GLU A 105 -2.18 4.37 24.75
C GLU A 105 -2.19 4.42 23.22
N ALA A 106 -2.42 3.28 22.56
CA ALA A 106 -2.71 3.20 21.14
C ALA A 106 -4.23 3.13 20.92
N LEU A 107 -4.69 3.69 19.81
CA LEU A 107 -6.10 3.83 19.48
C LEU A 107 -6.42 3.13 18.16
N LEU A 108 -7.62 2.55 18.07
CA LEU A 108 -8.17 1.93 16.86
C LEU A 108 -9.34 2.76 16.35
N TYR A 109 -9.34 3.03 15.05
CA TYR A 109 -10.36 3.77 14.33
C TYR A 109 -11.03 2.84 13.34
N THR A 110 -12.36 2.67 13.43
CA THR A 110 -13.13 1.83 12.51
C THR A 110 -14.06 2.70 11.67
N LEU A 111 -13.89 2.63 10.36
CA LEU A 111 -14.73 3.27 9.36
C LEU A 111 -15.69 2.23 8.77
N SER A 112 -16.94 2.63 8.49
CA SER A 112 -17.94 1.75 7.89
C SER A 112 -18.67 2.47 6.77
N ASN A 113 -18.91 1.78 5.65
CA ASN A 113 -19.65 2.34 4.54
C ASN A 113 -21.11 1.81 4.49
N LYS A 114 -21.92 2.37 3.58
CA LYS A 114 -23.33 1.98 3.41
C LYS A 114 -23.52 0.56 2.86
N ASN A 115 -22.49 -0.02 2.25
CA ASN A 115 -22.53 -1.35 1.63
C ASN A 115 -22.06 -2.46 2.58
N GLY A 116 -21.79 -2.11 3.85
CA GLY A 116 -21.44 -3.07 4.89
C GLY A 116 -19.95 -3.42 4.95
N MET A 117 -19.11 -2.79 4.14
CA MET A 117 -17.65 -2.88 4.29
C MET A 117 -17.20 -2.05 5.47
N GLU A 118 -16.18 -2.55 6.20
CA GLU A 118 -15.55 -1.86 7.33
C GLU A 118 -14.03 -1.98 7.20
N ILE A 119 -13.32 -0.95 7.62
CA ILE A 119 -11.88 -0.99 7.81
C ILE A 119 -11.53 -0.51 9.21
N SER A 120 -10.50 -1.10 9.80
CA SER A 120 -9.93 -0.62 11.06
C SER A 120 -8.47 -0.25 10.86
N VAL A 121 -8.09 0.94 11.35
CA VAL A 121 -6.73 1.46 11.31
C VAL A 121 -6.31 1.93 12.69
N THR A 122 -5.03 1.80 13.04
CA THR A 122 -4.52 2.23 14.35
C THR A 122 -3.49 3.35 14.19
N ASP A 123 -3.38 4.22 15.19
CA ASP A 123 -2.34 5.25 15.26
C ASP A 123 -0.95 4.68 15.60
N TYR A 124 -0.85 3.43 16.03
CA TYR A 124 0.42 2.73 16.13
C TYR A 124 0.85 2.22 14.75
N GLY A 125 1.97 2.73 14.22
CA GLY A 125 2.50 2.38 12.89
C GLY A 125 1.59 2.74 11.72
N ALA A 126 0.49 3.45 11.97
CA ALA A 126 -0.59 3.69 11.01
C ALA A 126 -0.98 2.40 10.27
N HIS A 127 -1.09 1.27 11.00
CA HIS A 127 -1.43 -0.04 10.42
C HIS A 127 -2.88 -0.12 9.96
N LEU A 128 -3.10 -0.73 8.78
CA LEU A 128 -4.40 -1.25 8.36
C LEU A 128 -4.62 -2.59 9.05
N VAL A 129 -5.44 -2.60 10.12
CA VAL A 129 -5.60 -3.73 11.03
C VAL A 129 -6.58 -4.76 10.51
N SER A 130 -7.70 -4.32 9.91
CA SER A 130 -8.74 -5.19 9.38
C SER A 130 -9.44 -4.58 8.17
N VAL A 131 -9.92 -5.46 7.26
CA VAL A 131 -10.76 -5.10 6.12
C VAL A 131 -11.90 -6.11 6.03
N LEU A 132 -13.05 -5.75 6.59
CA LEU A 132 -14.24 -6.60 6.61
C LEU A 132 -15.07 -6.38 5.35
N VAL A 133 -15.18 -7.41 4.52
CA VAL A 133 -15.90 -7.39 3.23
C VAL A 133 -17.01 -8.43 3.25
N PRO A 134 -18.25 -8.10 2.85
CA PRO A 134 -19.29 -9.11 2.61
C PRO A 134 -18.85 -10.07 1.50
N ASP A 135 -18.94 -11.38 1.74
CA ASP A 135 -18.72 -12.40 0.73
C ASP A 135 -20.00 -12.66 -0.12
N LYS A 136 -19.93 -13.61 -1.07
CA LYS A 136 -21.06 -13.96 -1.94
C LYS A 136 -22.32 -14.40 -1.20
N ASP A 137 -22.20 -14.86 0.05
CA ASP A 137 -23.31 -15.30 0.91
C ASP A 137 -23.73 -14.20 1.89
N GLY A 138 -23.13 -13.01 1.81
CA GLY A 138 -23.39 -11.85 2.68
C GLY A 138 -22.70 -11.95 4.04
N LYS A 139 -21.88 -12.96 4.29
CA LYS A 139 -21.06 -13.06 5.50
C LYS A 139 -19.88 -12.11 5.41
N LYS A 140 -19.63 -11.32 6.46
CA LYS A 140 -18.42 -10.48 6.54
C LYS A 140 -17.19 -11.37 6.75
N ARG A 141 -16.17 -11.16 5.94
CA ARG A 141 -14.84 -11.76 6.07
C ARG A 141 -13.82 -10.67 6.25
N ASP A 142 -12.92 -10.84 7.20
CA ASP A 142 -11.72 -10.03 7.27
C ASP A 142 -10.71 -10.58 6.26
N VAL A 143 -10.29 -9.76 5.32
CA VAL A 143 -9.43 -10.18 4.21
C VAL A 143 -7.98 -9.73 4.35
N VAL A 144 -7.59 -9.18 5.50
CA VAL A 144 -6.18 -8.84 5.79
C VAL A 144 -5.69 -9.51 7.06
N LEU A 145 -4.39 -9.75 7.14
CA LEU A 145 -3.74 -10.23 8.36
C LEU A 145 -3.49 -9.05 9.32
N GLY A 146 -3.68 -9.27 10.61
CA GLY A 146 -3.48 -8.26 11.65
C GLY A 146 -3.60 -8.84 13.06
N PHE A 147 -3.37 -8.00 14.06
CA PHE A 147 -3.53 -8.33 15.47
C PHE A 147 -4.66 -7.51 16.10
N ASP A 148 -5.21 -7.98 17.19
CA ASP A 148 -6.31 -7.33 17.92
C ASP A 148 -5.83 -6.34 18.99
N SER A 149 -4.53 -6.19 19.15
CA SER A 149 -3.92 -5.26 20.10
C SER A 149 -2.53 -4.79 19.64
N VAL A 150 -2.09 -3.66 20.16
CA VAL A 150 -0.77 -3.10 19.89
C VAL A 150 0.37 -4.05 20.26
N THR A 151 0.19 -4.90 21.28
CA THR A 151 1.20 -5.85 21.72
C THR A 151 1.60 -6.84 20.62
N GLY A 152 0.64 -7.30 19.80
CA GLY A 152 0.94 -8.15 18.66
C GLY A 152 1.90 -7.47 17.69
N TYR A 153 1.63 -6.23 17.34
CA TYR A 153 2.48 -5.44 16.43
C TYR A 153 3.87 -5.11 17.01
N GLU A 154 4.01 -4.98 18.32
CA GLU A 154 5.30 -4.74 18.97
C GLU A 154 6.20 -5.98 19.05
N THR A 155 5.62 -7.17 18.98
CA THR A 155 6.32 -8.44 19.20
C THR A 155 6.53 -9.25 17.94
N ASP A 156 5.73 -9.00 16.91
CA ASP A 156 5.80 -9.68 15.62
C ASP A 156 6.51 -8.81 14.58
N GLY A 157 7.44 -9.41 13.84
CA GLY A 157 8.22 -8.72 12.78
C GLY A 157 7.63 -8.85 11.38
N SER A 158 6.38 -9.31 11.23
CA SER A 158 5.77 -9.57 9.91
C SER A 158 5.24 -8.31 9.21
N HIS A 159 5.22 -7.16 9.88
CA HIS A 159 4.77 -5.86 9.35
C HIS A 159 3.31 -5.87 8.82
N PHE A 160 2.40 -6.65 9.40
CA PHE A 160 1.01 -6.76 8.96
C PHE A 160 0.32 -5.40 8.87
N GLY A 161 -0.09 -4.99 7.67
CA GLY A 161 -0.80 -3.74 7.43
C GLY A 161 -0.01 -2.46 7.66
N ALA A 162 1.29 -2.56 7.91
CA ALA A 162 2.16 -1.46 8.32
C ALA A 162 2.28 -0.34 7.28
N THR A 163 2.34 0.90 7.74
CA THR A 163 2.87 2.01 6.96
C THR A 163 4.39 2.01 7.07
N ILE A 164 5.06 1.54 6.04
CA ILE A 164 6.52 1.43 5.99
C ILE A 164 7.14 2.73 5.48
N GLY A 165 8.16 3.21 6.16
CA GLY A 165 8.94 4.39 5.83
C GLY A 165 10.13 4.57 6.76
N ARG A 166 11.09 5.45 6.37
CA ARG A 166 11.15 6.38 5.25
C ARG A 166 11.29 5.64 3.90
N ASN A 167 12.00 4.49 3.87
CA ASN A 167 12.21 3.68 2.68
C ASN A 167 11.76 2.23 2.91
N GLY A 168 10.78 1.79 2.13
CA GLY A 168 10.34 0.41 2.08
C GLY A 168 11.33 -0.48 1.31
N ASN A 169 11.28 -1.80 1.58
CA ASN A 169 12.18 -2.80 1.00
C ASN A 169 13.65 -2.56 1.38
N ARG A 170 14.62 -3.14 0.64
CA ARG A 170 16.02 -3.25 1.04
C ARG A 170 16.90 -2.16 0.45
N ILE A 171 17.90 -1.74 1.23
CA ILE A 171 19.04 -0.94 0.77
C ILE A 171 20.29 -1.77 1.01
N ALA A 172 20.97 -2.17 -0.09
CA ALA A 172 22.17 -2.99 -0.07
C ALA A 172 23.30 -2.34 0.74
N GLY A 173 23.98 -3.13 1.57
CA GLY A 173 25.08 -2.65 2.41
C GLY A 173 24.65 -1.64 3.50
N ALA A 174 23.34 -1.39 3.66
CA ALA A 174 22.80 -0.39 4.56
C ALA A 174 23.41 1.00 4.35
N ALA A 175 23.63 1.40 3.11
CA ALA A 175 24.18 2.71 2.76
C ALA A 175 23.71 3.17 1.39
N PHE A 176 23.60 4.50 1.22
CA PHE A 176 23.35 5.11 -0.09
C PHE A 176 24.16 6.40 -0.23
N GLU A 177 24.36 6.81 -1.48
CA GLU A 177 25.01 8.08 -1.80
C GLU A 177 23.98 9.11 -2.28
N LEU A 178 24.08 10.32 -1.74
CA LEU A 178 23.29 11.46 -2.18
C LEU A 178 24.19 12.70 -2.21
N HIS A 179 24.29 13.34 -3.37
CA HIS A 179 25.16 14.51 -3.61
C HIS A 179 26.64 14.29 -3.21
N GLY A 180 27.17 13.09 -3.47
CA GLY A 180 28.57 12.74 -3.14
C GLY A 180 28.85 12.51 -1.66
N LYS A 181 27.82 12.48 -0.82
CA LYS A 181 27.91 12.11 0.59
C LYS A 181 27.28 10.72 0.80
N THR A 182 28.01 9.84 1.47
CA THR A 182 27.50 8.53 1.88
C THR A 182 26.72 8.65 3.18
N TYR A 183 25.51 8.13 3.20
CA TYR A 183 24.65 8.00 4.38
C TYR A 183 24.64 6.55 4.84
N GLN A 184 24.97 6.32 6.11
CA GLN A 184 24.97 4.99 6.73
C GLN A 184 23.64 4.78 7.46
N LEU A 185 23.03 3.62 7.23
CA LEU A 185 21.79 3.20 7.84
C LEU A 185 22.04 2.06 8.84
N ALA A 186 21.07 1.75 9.67
CA ALA A 186 21.12 0.57 10.52
C ALA A 186 21.09 -0.70 9.69
N LYS A 187 21.96 -1.66 10.02
CA LYS A 187 21.94 -3.02 9.46
C LYS A 187 21.00 -3.88 10.29
N ASN A 188 19.74 -4.00 9.87
CA ASN A 188 18.72 -4.77 10.58
C ASN A 188 18.37 -6.10 9.90
N GLU A 189 18.90 -6.33 8.70
CA GLU A 189 18.78 -7.61 8.00
C GLU A 189 20.12 -8.01 7.39
N ASN A 190 20.90 -8.85 8.09
CA ASN A 190 22.28 -9.21 7.74
C ASN A 190 23.14 -7.95 7.55
N ASN A 191 23.65 -7.70 6.32
CA ASN A 191 24.43 -6.51 6.00
C ASN A 191 23.61 -5.39 5.39
N ASN A 192 22.30 -5.57 5.22
CA ASN A 192 21.40 -4.65 4.53
C ASN A 192 20.52 -3.87 5.51
N ASN A 193 19.92 -2.82 5.02
CA ASN A 193 18.81 -2.14 5.69
C ASN A 193 17.51 -2.61 5.04
N LEU A 194 16.55 -3.06 5.85
CA LEU A 194 15.20 -3.42 5.45
C LEU A 194 14.21 -2.49 6.15
N HIS A 195 13.27 -1.92 5.40
CA HIS A 195 12.16 -1.12 5.91
C HIS A 195 12.59 0.03 6.84
N SER A 196 13.71 0.67 6.51
CA SER A 196 14.35 1.79 7.24
C SER A 196 14.98 1.43 8.58
N GLY A 197 14.92 0.18 9.02
CA GLY A 197 15.66 -0.27 10.20
C GLY A 197 14.79 -0.59 11.41
N PRO A 198 15.42 -0.78 12.59
CA PRO A 198 14.75 -1.38 13.76
C PRO A 198 13.72 -0.45 14.44
N ASP A 199 13.74 0.84 14.14
CA ASP A 199 12.78 1.84 14.63
C ASP A 199 12.09 2.53 13.46
N GLY A 200 11.56 1.72 12.53
CA GLY A 200 10.79 2.16 11.38
C GLY A 200 9.50 2.87 11.77
N TYR A 201 8.81 3.43 10.78
CA TYR A 201 7.58 4.17 11.00
C TYR A 201 6.43 3.31 11.55
N ASP A 202 6.48 2.02 11.29
CA ASP A 202 5.56 0.99 11.73
C ASP A 202 5.64 0.67 13.23
N TYR A 203 6.72 1.06 13.92
CA TYR A 203 6.89 0.89 15.37
C TYR A 203 6.63 2.16 16.17
N ARG A 204 6.05 3.20 15.56
CA ARG A 204 5.84 4.51 16.20
C ARG A 204 4.37 4.85 16.34
N LEU A 205 4.06 5.61 17.39
CA LEU A 205 2.75 6.26 17.50
C LEU A 205 2.74 7.49 16.60
N TRP A 206 1.74 7.56 15.71
CA TRP A 206 1.47 8.69 14.85
C TRP A 206 0.44 9.62 15.49
N ASN A 207 0.55 10.91 15.21
CA ASN A 207 -0.47 11.86 15.61
C ASN A 207 -1.67 11.76 14.66
N VAL A 208 -2.88 11.85 15.21
CA VAL A 208 -4.10 11.93 14.40
C VAL A 208 -4.37 13.40 14.10
N GLU A 209 -4.32 13.79 12.84
CA GLU A 209 -4.59 15.15 12.38
C GLU A 209 -6.07 15.37 12.14
N GLU A 210 -6.70 14.47 11.38
CA GLU A 210 -8.13 14.47 11.10
C GLU A 210 -8.70 13.06 11.23
N ALA A 211 -9.95 12.98 11.69
CA ALA A 211 -10.71 11.74 11.69
C ALA A 211 -12.19 12.06 11.58
N ASP A 212 -12.84 11.53 10.55
CA ASP A 212 -14.27 11.64 10.31
C ASP A 212 -14.91 10.28 9.98
N ASP A 213 -16.18 10.27 9.62
CA ASP A 213 -16.95 9.05 9.34
C ASP A 213 -16.44 8.26 8.10
N SER A 214 -15.55 8.81 7.30
CA SER A 214 -15.07 8.24 6.03
C SER A 214 -13.56 8.15 5.91
N ALA A 215 -12.82 8.94 6.69
CA ALA A 215 -11.36 9.03 6.59
C ALA A 215 -10.67 9.25 7.93
N VAL A 216 -9.44 8.78 8.04
CA VAL A 216 -8.52 9.08 9.15
C VAL A 216 -7.17 9.45 8.57
N THR A 217 -6.61 10.58 9.02
CA THR A 217 -5.27 11.06 8.65
C THR A 217 -4.33 10.97 9.85
N PHE A 218 -3.24 10.26 9.67
CA PHE A 218 -2.15 10.14 10.62
C PHE A 218 -0.94 10.94 10.12
N VAL A 219 -0.22 11.62 11.03
CA VAL A 219 0.98 12.42 10.74
C VAL A 219 2.14 11.98 11.61
N LEU A 220 3.32 11.88 11.00
CA LEU A 220 4.58 11.57 11.69
C LEU A 220 5.66 12.59 11.32
N MET A 221 6.41 13.05 12.33
CA MET A 221 7.61 13.85 12.16
C MET A 221 8.84 12.96 12.31
N SER A 222 9.67 12.92 11.27
CA SER A 222 10.94 12.17 11.23
C SER A 222 12.09 13.19 11.12
N PRO A 223 12.87 13.45 12.20
CA PRO A 223 13.88 14.49 12.22
C PRO A 223 15.08 14.17 11.32
N ASP A 224 15.90 15.18 11.03
CA ASP A 224 17.16 14.99 10.30
C ASP A 224 18.04 13.94 10.99
N GLY A 225 18.57 12.99 10.23
CA GLY A 225 19.36 11.86 10.73
C GLY A 225 18.56 10.70 11.31
N ASP A 226 17.24 10.78 11.31
CA ASP A 226 16.37 9.68 11.75
C ASP A 226 16.63 8.42 10.93
N GLN A 227 16.94 7.28 11.59
CA GLN A 227 17.37 6.03 10.97
C GLN A 227 18.57 6.17 9.98
N GLY A 228 19.29 7.30 10.03
CA GLY A 228 20.40 7.64 9.13
C GLY A 228 19.99 8.42 7.87
N PHE A 229 18.71 8.71 7.68
CA PHE A 229 18.21 9.48 6.53
C PHE A 229 18.33 10.99 6.78
N PRO A 230 18.78 11.79 5.77
CA PRO A 230 18.87 13.24 5.90
C PRO A 230 17.50 13.91 5.82
N GLY A 231 17.37 15.06 6.46
CA GLY A 231 16.25 15.98 6.38
C GLY A 231 15.16 15.75 7.43
N ASN A 232 14.58 16.87 7.87
CA ASN A 232 13.37 16.86 8.67
C ASN A 232 12.19 16.58 7.76
N PHE A 233 11.62 15.39 7.88
CA PHE A 233 10.56 14.89 7.01
C PHE A 233 9.25 14.81 7.78
N GLU A 234 8.26 15.58 7.36
CA GLU A 234 6.88 15.44 7.79
C GLU A 234 6.14 14.57 6.78
N VAL A 235 5.45 13.55 7.26
CA VAL A 235 4.69 12.65 6.41
C VAL A 235 3.31 12.39 7.01
N SER A 236 2.30 12.38 6.15
CA SER A 236 0.95 11.95 6.48
C SER A 236 0.54 10.72 5.68
N VAL A 237 -0.34 9.91 6.28
CA VAL A 237 -1.08 8.85 5.60
C VAL A 237 -2.56 9.02 5.89
N THR A 238 -3.37 9.06 4.84
CA THR A 238 -4.83 9.15 4.94
C THR A 238 -5.45 7.84 4.45
N TYR A 239 -6.23 7.21 5.31
CA TYR A 239 -7.07 6.07 4.96
C TYR A 239 -8.51 6.56 4.74
N THR A 240 -9.06 6.28 3.56
CA THR A 240 -10.45 6.62 3.23
C THR A 240 -11.21 5.36 2.83
N LEU A 241 -12.39 5.16 3.40
CA LEU A 241 -13.33 4.12 2.97
C LEU A 241 -14.48 4.75 2.19
N THR A 242 -14.55 4.45 0.89
CA THR A 242 -15.61 4.98 0.03
C THR A 242 -16.89 4.14 0.06
N ASP A 243 -17.98 4.72 -0.44
CA ASP A 243 -19.26 4.00 -0.59
C ASP A 243 -19.25 2.97 -1.71
N GLU A 244 -18.24 3.00 -2.58
CA GLU A 244 -18.01 2.07 -3.68
C GLU A 244 -17.17 0.86 -3.25
N ASN A 245 -16.94 0.67 -1.94
CA ASN A 245 -16.08 -0.37 -1.36
C ASN A 245 -14.61 -0.22 -1.76
N ALA A 246 -14.12 1.00 -1.89
CA ALA A 246 -12.71 1.29 -2.08
C ALA A 246 -12.07 1.73 -0.77
N VAL A 247 -10.89 1.18 -0.48
CA VAL A 247 -9.94 1.68 0.51
C VAL A 247 -8.90 2.49 -0.24
N GLU A 248 -8.86 3.79 0.01
CA GLU A 248 -7.81 4.66 -0.53
C GLU A 248 -6.76 4.90 0.56
N ILE A 249 -5.49 4.71 0.21
CA ILE A 249 -4.34 5.00 1.06
C ILE A 249 -3.54 6.08 0.34
N HIS A 250 -3.51 7.28 0.92
CA HIS A 250 -2.85 8.43 0.33
C HIS A 250 -1.71 8.90 1.22
N TYR A 251 -0.51 8.97 0.65
CA TYR A 251 0.69 9.49 1.30
C TYR A 251 0.99 10.89 0.80
N GLU A 252 1.23 11.80 1.74
CA GLU A 252 1.78 13.12 1.46
C GLU A 252 2.97 13.37 2.38
N GLY A 253 4.00 14.07 1.91
CA GLY A 253 5.14 14.39 2.76
C GLY A 253 5.97 15.52 2.20
N SER A 254 6.66 16.22 3.09
CA SER A 254 7.60 17.29 2.75
C SER A 254 8.88 17.16 3.57
N CYS A 255 10.01 17.49 2.96
CA CYS A 255 11.32 17.48 3.60
C CYS A 255 12.03 18.81 3.37
N ASP A 256 12.77 19.29 4.35
CA ASP A 256 13.52 20.54 4.27
C ASP A 256 14.85 20.45 3.50
N GLN A 257 15.24 19.22 3.10
CA GLN A 257 16.38 18.97 2.22
C GLN A 257 16.16 17.69 1.39
N ASP A 258 17.01 17.47 0.40
CA ASP A 258 16.97 16.26 -0.42
C ASP A 258 17.17 15.00 0.45
N THR A 259 16.34 13.99 0.23
CA THR A 259 16.35 12.74 0.98
C THR A 259 15.87 11.58 0.10
N VAL A 260 15.96 10.36 0.62
CA VAL A 260 15.39 9.17 -0.01
C VAL A 260 14.07 8.84 0.66
N VAL A 261 13.01 8.69 -0.14
CA VAL A 261 11.67 8.33 0.33
C VAL A 261 11.06 7.28 -0.59
N ASN A 262 10.57 6.19 0.00
CA ASN A 262 9.81 5.14 -0.69
C ASN A 262 8.80 4.54 0.30
N MET A 263 7.62 5.15 0.38
CA MET A 263 6.57 4.70 1.30
C MET A 263 5.78 3.54 0.71
N THR A 264 5.34 2.61 1.56
CA THR A 264 4.44 1.53 1.15
C THR A 264 3.51 1.11 2.28
N ASN A 265 2.40 0.46 1.93
CA ASN A 265 1.54 -0.27 2.86
C ASN A 265 1.83 -1.77 2.74
N HIS A 266 2.11 -2.41 3.88
CA HIS A 266 2.55 -3.81 3.97
C HIS A 266 1.40 -4.75 4.35
N SER A 267 0.21 -4.56 3.75
CA SER A 267 -0.93 -5.44 4.01
C SER A 267 -0.78 -6.78 3.30
N TYR A 268 -1.12 -7.85 4.03
CA TYR A 268 -1.23 -9.21 3.50
C TYR A 268 -2.70 -9.53 3.31
N PHE A 269 -3.09 -9.85 2.08
CA PHE A 269 -4.47 -10.15 1.72
C PHE A 269 -4.71 -11.64 1.60
N ASN A 270 -5.81 -12.12 2.21
CA ASN A 270 -6.39 -13.42 1.97
C ASN A 270 -7.88 -13.26 1.68
N LEU A 271 -8.27 -13.32 0.41
CA LEU A 271 -9.66 -13.07 0.00
C LEU A 271 -10.64 -14.20 0.40
N ALA A 272 -10.14 -15.33 0.85
CA ALA A 272 -10.97 -16.37 1.47
C ALA A 272 -11.33 -16.06 2.94
N GLY A 273 -10.62 -15.10 3.53
CA GLY A 273 -10.65 -14.74 4.94
C GLY A 273 -9.28 -14.96 5.57
N HIS A 274 -8.96 -14.16 6.54
CA HIS A 274 -7.66 -14.16 7.19
C HIS A 274 -7.31 -15.52 7.86
N ASP A 275 -8.32 -16.26 8.28
CA ASP A 275 -8.23 -17.58 8.94
C ASP A 275 -8.43 -18.75 7.98
N ALA A 276 -8.51 -18.52 6.66
CA ALA A 276 -8.85 -19.55 5.67
C ALA A 276 -7.64 -20.39 5.18
N GLY A 277 -6.44 -20.15 5.72
CA GLY A 277 -5.23 -20.87 5.34
C GLY A 277 -4.56 -20.30 4.07
N SER A 278 -4.08 -21.17 3.16
CA SER A 278 -3.27 -20.80 1.99
C SER A 278 -4.03 -19.93 0.98
N ILE A 279 -3.28 -18.99 0.36
CA ILE A 279 -3.76 -18.18 -0.76
C ILE A 279 -3.51 -18.83 -2.14
N GLU A 280 -2.89 -19.99 -2.20
CA GLU A 280 -2.45 -20.63 -3.44
C GLU A 280 -3.58 -20.90 -4.44
N ASN A 281 -4.80 -21.12 -3.95
CA ASN A 281 -6.00 -21.32 -4.77
C ASN A 281 -6.62 -20.01 -5.29
N GLN A 282 -6.11 -18.87 -4.87
CA GLN A 282 -6.58 -17.57 -5.35
C GLN A 282 -5.87 -17.23 -6.66
N THR A 283 -6.57 -16.50 -7.53
CA THR A 283 -6.00 -16.12 -8.81
C THR A 283 -5.51 -14.68 -8.76
N LEU A 284 -4.44 -14.41 -9.52
CA LEU A 284 -3.81 -13.10 -9.63
C LEU A 284 -3.61 -12.73 -11.10
N VAL A 285 -3.82 -11.47 -11.42
CA VAL A 285 -3.34 -10.80 -12.64
C VAL A 285 -2.51 -9.60 -12.20
N LEU A 286 -1.31 -9.45 -12.76
CA LEU A 286 -0.48 -8.24 -12.62
C LEU A 286 -0.38 -7.53 -13.98
N LYS A 287 -0.49 -6.21 -13.98
CA LYS A 287 -0.29 -5.36 -15.15
C LYS A 287 1.20 -5.00 -15.28
N ALA A 288 2.03 -6.03 -15.50
CA ALA A 288 3.48 -5.92 -15.54
C ALA A 288 4.06 -6.99 -16.48
N GLU A 289 4.77 -6.57 -17.51
CA GLU A 289 5.49 -7.45 -18.44
C GLU A 289 6.94 -7.73 -18.01
N GLN A 290 7.40 -7.05 -16.94
CA GLN A 290 8.77 -7.18 -16.40
C GLN A 290 8.77 -7.23 -14.88
N PHE A 291 9.83 -7.84 -14.34
CA PHE A 291 10.12 -7.85 -12.89
C PHE A 291 11.61 -7.56 -12.65
N SER A 292 11.98 -7.25 -11.41
CA SER A 292 13.37 -7.06 -10.98
C SER A 292 13.89 -8.36 -10.39
N PRO A 293 14.81 -9.07 -11.07
CA PRO A 293 15.47 -10.24 -10.51
C PRO A 293 16.34 -9.87 -9.30
N VAL A 294 16.50 -10.82 -8.38
CA VAL A 294 17.39 -10.67 -7.23
C VAL A 294 18.71 -11.43 -7.44
N ILE A 295 19.79 -10.92 -6.83
CA ILE A 295 21.15 -11.47 -6.96
C ILE A 295 21.27 -12.83 -6.28
N ASP A 296 20.72 -12.92 -5.06
CA ASP A 296 20.86 -14.08 -4.19
C ASP A 296 19.73 -14.12 -3.16
N SER A 297 19.84 -14.97 -2.16
CA SER A 297 18.86 -15.11 -1.07
C SER A 297 18.77 -13.89 -0.14
N ALA A 298 19.61 -12.87 -0.30
CA ALA A 298 19.46 -11.59 0.40
C ALA A 298 18.41 -10.69 -0.28
N SER A 299 17.81 -11.13 -1.39
CA SER A 299 16.72 -10.46 -2.11
C SER A 299 17.05 -9.03 -2.53
N ILE A 300 18.32 -8.76 -2.86
CA ILE A 300 18.75 -7.48 -3.41
C ILE A 300 18.56 -7.49 -4.94
N PRO A 301 17.80 -6.54 -5.52
CA PRO A 301 17.62 -6.45 -6.96
C PRO A 301 18.95 -6.20 -7.69
N ILE A 302 19.14 -6.83 -8.87
CA ILE A 302 20.34 -6.64 -9.70
C ILE A 302 20.39 -5.29 -10.42
N GLY A 303 19.30 -4.53 -10.40
CA GLY A 303 19.19 -3.24 -11.08
C GLY A 303 18.83 -3.35 -12.58
N GLU A 304 18.55 -4.55 -13.06
CA GLU A 304 18.05 -4.84 -14.40
C GLU A 304 16.62 -5.38 -14.30
N HIS A 305 15.87 -5.29 -15.39
CA HIS A 305 14.52 -5.86 -15.48
C HIS A 305 14.53 -7.05 -16.42
N ALA A 306 13.84 -8.11 -16.03
CA ALA A 306 13.68 -9.31 -16.84
C ALA A 306 12.21 -9.46 -17.30
N PRO A 307 11.96 -9.99 -18.50
CA PRO A 307 10.61 -10.27 -18.96
C PRO A 307 9.97 -11.38 -18.11
N VAL A 308 8.68 -11.24 -17.84
CA VAL A 308 7.90 -12.30 -17.15
C VAL A 308 7.50 -13.42 -18.10
N GLN A 309 7.35 -13.12 -19.38
CA GLN A 309 6.86 -14.05 -20.41
C GLN A 309 7.67 -15.35 -20.47
N GLY A 310 6.97 -16.48 -20.39
CA GLY A 310 7.57 -17.81 -20.45
C GLY A 310 8.28 -18.23 -19.16
N THR A 311 8.06 -17.52 -18.07
CA THR A 311 8.58 -17.83 -16.73
C THR A 311 7.44 -18.01 -15.73
N PRO A 312 7.70 -18.62 -14.56
CA PRO A 312 6.71 -18.66 -13.47
C PRO A 312 6.26 -17.27 -12.96
N MET A 313 7.01 -16.21 -13.29
CA MET A 313 6.68 -14.82 -12.92
C MET A 313 5.55 -14.22 -13.77
N ASP A 314 5.08 -14.89 -14.83
CA ASP A 314 4.06 -14.38 -15.74
C ASP A 314 2.67 -14.44 -15.10
N PHE A 315 2.18 -13.30 -14.65
CA PHE A 315 0.82 -13.02 -14.19
C PHE A 315 0.07 -12.02 -15.09
N THR A 316 0.51 -11.85 -16.34
CA THR A 316 -0.17 -10.96 -17.30
C THR A 316 -1.58 -11.43 -17.64
N SER A 317 -1.86 -12.71 -17.46
CA SER A 317 -3.19 -13.33 -17.50
C SER A 317 -3.53 -13.98 -16.16
N GLU A 318 -4.83 -14.26 -15.95
CA GLU A 318 -5.30 -14.87 -14.69
C GLU A 318 -4.63 -16.23 -14.46
N LYS A 319 -3.91 -16.34 -13.35
CA LYS A 319 -3.20 -17.54 -12.92
C LYS A 319 -3.38 -17.76 -11.42
N ALA A 320 -3.57 -18.99 -10.97
CA ALA A 320 -3.55 -19.33 -9.56
C ALA A 320 -2.16 -19.07 -8.97
N ILE A 321 -2.09 -18.46 -7.77
CA ILE A 321 -0.82 -18.12 -7.12
C ILE A 321 0.03 -19.38 -6.92
N GLY A 322 -0.59 -20.49 -6.49
CA GLY A 322 0.11 -21.76 -6.27
C GLY A 322 0.47 -22.56 -7.53
N ALA A 323 0.06 -22.11 -8.74
CA ALA A 323 0.23 -22.93 -9.95
C ALA A 323 1.69 -23.26 -10.26
N GLU A 324 2.59 -22.29 -10.03
CA GLU A 324 4.01 -22.40 -10.36
C GLU A 324 4.93 -21.90 -9.22
N ILE A 325 4.40 -21.71 -8.00
CA ILE A 325 5.20 -21.17 -6.88
C ILE A 325 6.37 -22.08 -6.48
N GLU A 326 6.26 -23.38 -6.76
CA GLU A 326 7.30 -24.37 -6.50
C GLU A 326 8.07 -24.79 -7.78
N ALA A 327 7.92 -24.04 -8.89
CA ALA A 327 8.61 -24.33 -10.13
C ALA A 327 10.14 -24.32 -9.95
N ASP A 328 10.84 -25.13 -10.77
CA ASP A 328 12.30 -25.16 -10.82
C ASP A 328 12.85 -23.89 -11.53
N PHE A 329 12.65 -22.75 -10.89
CA PHE A 329 13.06 -21.45 -11.36
C PHE A 329 13.94 -20.76 -10.31
N GLU A 330 15.11 -20.29 -10.71
CA GLU A 330 16.14 -19.79 -9.80
C GLU A 330 15.59 -18.68 -8.88
N GLN A 331 14.87 -17.73 -9.42
CA GLN A 331 14.34 -16.59 -8.65
C GLN A 331 13.38 -17.05 -7.55
N LEU A 332 12.48 -18.01 -7.80
CA LEU A 332 11.61 -18.59 -6.79
C LEU A 332 12.38 -19.36 -5.70
N LYS A 333 13.48 -20.03 -6.08
CA LYS A 333 14.34 -20.72 -5.11
C LYS A 333 15.07 -19.76 -4.20
N LEU A 334 15.58 -18.66 -4.74
CA LEU A 334 16.29 -17.63 -3.97
C LEU A 334 15.43 -17.00 -2.89
N THR A 335 14.15 -16.74 -3.20
CA THR A 335 13.22 -16.06 -2.30
C THR A 335 12.21 -17.00 -1.61
N GLY A 336 12.30 -18.30 -1.88
CA GLY A 336 11.41 -19.31 -1.30
C GLY A 336 9.96 -19.24 -1.78
N GLY A 337 9.70 -18.64 -2.94
CA GLY A 337 8.40 -18.35 -3.53
C GLY A 337 8.40 -16.95 -4.17
N TYR A 338 7.24 -16.36 -4.39
CA TYR A 338 7.18 -15.00 -4.94
C TYR A 338 7.55 -13.97 -3.86
N ASP A 339 8.55 -13.16 -4.12
CA ASP A 339 8.96 -11.97 -3.37
C ASP A 339 9.75 -11.03 -4.28
N HIS A 340 9.08 -10.49 -5.28
CA HIS A 340 9.73 -9.71 -6.33
C HIS A 340 8.98 -8.41 -6.62
N ASN A 341 9.75 -7.42 -7.05
CA ASN A 341 9.23 -6.16 -7.54
C ASN A 341 8.86 -6.30 -9.03
N PHE A 342 7.63 -5.97 -9.38
CA PHE A 342 7.10 -5.97 -10.74
C PHE A 342 6.99 -4.55 -11.25
N ILE A 343 7.45 -4.31 -12.48
CA ILE A 343 7.41 -3.02 -13.16
C ILE A 343 6.07 -2.90 -13.87
N LEU A 344 5.27 -1.91 -13.47
CA LEU A 344 3.91 -1.73 -13.98
C LEU A 344 3.90 -1.12 -15.38
N ASP A 345 3.07 -1.68 -16.26
CA ASP A 345 2.84 -1.19 -17.62
C ASP A 345 1.90 0.02 -17.58
N LYS A 346 2.46 1.19 -17.32
CA LYS A 346 1.69 2.43 -17.22
C LYS A 346 1.60 3.14 -18.57
N ALA A 347 0.37 3.53 -18.94
CA ALA A 347 0.14 4.36 -20.12
C ALA A 347 0.62 5.81 -19.91
N VAL A 348 0.53 6.31 -18.68
CA VAL A 348 0.98 7.65 -18.30
C VAL A 348 1.68 7.56 -16.93
N GLU A 349 2.92 8.02 -16.87
CA GLU A 349 3.67 8.07 -15.62
C GLU A 349 2.95 8.94 -14.57
N GLY A 350 2.87 8.46 -13.33
CA GLY A 350 2.19 9.15 -12.23
C GLY A 350 0.66 9.16 -12.31
N SER A 351 0.04 8.48 -13.30
CA SER A 351 -1.41 8.28 -13.32
C SER A 351 -1.82 7.12 -12.42
N ILE A 352 -3.01 7.22 -11.83
CA ILE A 352 -3.61 6.11 -11.09
C ILE A 352 -4.16 5.10 -12.11
N GLU A 353 -3.53 3.93 -12.17
CA GLU A 353 -3.90 2.87 -13.11
C GLU A 353 -4.03 1.52 -12.38
N LEU A 354 -4.80 0.60 -12.98
CA LEU A 354 -4.95 -0.76 -12.49
C LEU A 354 -3.59 -1.47 -12.50
N MET A 355 -3.13 -1.90 -11.33
CA MET A 355 -1.88 -2.67 -11.19
C MET A 355 -2.12 -4.17 -11.04
N ALA A 356 -3.20 -4.56 -10.35
CA ALA A 356 -3.45 -5.96 -10.03
C ALA A 356 -4.95 -6.28 -9.93
N VAL A 357 -5.31 -7.53 -10.22
CA VAL A 357 -6.61 -8.10 -9.89
C VAL A 357 -6.37 -9.45 -9.20
N ALA A 358 -6.87 -9.60 -7.97
CA ALA A 358 -6.87 -10.86 -7.26
C ALA A 358 -8.31 -11.34 -7.06
N SER A 359 -8.54 -12.66 -7.14
CA SER A 359 -9.89 -13.22 -6.98
C SER A 359 -9.87 -14.53 -6.18
N CYS A 360 -10.88 -14.70 -5.35
CA CYS A 360 -11.13 -15.93 -4.61
C CYS A 360 -12.50 -16.50 -4.97
N LYS A 361 -12.51 -17.66 -5.61
CA LYS A 361 -13.75 -18.34 -6.01
C LYS A 361 -14.59 -18.81 -4.81
N GLU A 362 -13.93 -19.17 -3.71
CA GLU A 362 -14.60 -19.66 -2.51
C GLU A 362 -15.47 -18.59 -1.87
N SER A 363 -14.90 -17.42 -1.60
CA SER A 363 -15.62 -16.29 -1.02
C SER A 363 -16.44 -15.50 -2.04
N GLY A 364 -16.08 -15.58 -3.33
CA GLY A 364 -16.62 -14.75 -4.39
C GLY A 364 -16.08 -13.30 -4.36
N ILE A 365 -15.07 -13.02 -3.54
CA ILE A 365 -14.47 -11.68 -3.43
C ILE A 365 -13.44 -11.50 -4.55
N THR A 366 -13.48 -10.36 -5.20
CA THR A 366 -12.45 -9.87 -6.13
C THR A 366 -11.91 -8.54 -5.62
N MET A 367 -10.60 -8.41 -5.63
CA MET A 367 -9.86 -7.19 -5.30
C MET A 367 -9.25 -6.61 -6.57
N GLU A 368 -9.50 -5.36 -6.85
CA GLU A 368 -8.79 -4.57 -7.87
C GLU A 368 -7.91 -3.54 -7.15
N ALA A 369 -6.64 -3.50 -7.47
CA ALA A 369 -5.69 -2.55 -6.89
C ALA A 369 -5.18 -1.59 -7.96
N PHE A 370 -5.11 -0.29 -7.60
CA PHE A 370 -4.69 0.80 -8.48
C PHE A 370 -3.62 1.63 -7.77
N THR A 371 -2.65 2.15 -8.51
CA THR A 371 -1.62 3.02 -7.95
C THR A 371 -1.13 4.03 -8.98
N ASP A 372 -0.57 5.15 -8.53
CA ASP A 372 0.20 6.10 -9.33
C ASP A 372 1.71 5.76 -9.35
N LEU A 373 2.16 4.82 -8.52
CA LEU A 373 3.55 4.39 -8.45
C LEU A 373 3.95 3.48 -9.63
N PRO A 374 5.25 3.43 -10.00
CA PRO A 374 5.72 2.68 -11.18
C PRO A 374 5.83 1.18 -10.97
N CYS A 375 5.83 0.70 -9.74
CA CYS A 375 6.13 -0.69 -9.42
C CYS A 375 5.24 -1.22 -8.30
N VAL A 376 5.15 -2.55 -8.17
CA VAL A 376 4.51 -3.24 -7.06
C VAL A 376 5.35 -4.43 -6.60
N GLN A 377 5.54 -4.57 -5.29
CA GLN A 377 6.09 -5.78 -4.71
C GLN A 377 4.98 -6.81 -4.55
N PHE A 378 5.16 -7.99 -5.17
CA PHE A 378 4.31 -9.15 -4.91
C PHE A 378 5.05 -10.13 -4.03
N TYR A 379 4.54 -10.33 -2.81
CA TYR A 379 5.07 -11.23 -1.80
C TYR A 379 3.99 -12.23 -1.37
N ALA A 380 4.28 -13.50 -1.50
CA ALA A 380 3.32 -14.58 -1.20
C ALA A 380 3.34 -15.04 0.27
N GLY A 381 4.08 -14.35 1.16
CA GLY A 381 4.15 -14.71 2.57
C GLY A 381 5.14 -15.85 2.88
N ASN A 382 6.17 -16.03 2.07
CA ASN A 382 7.08 -17.19 2.10
C ASN A 382 7.78 -17.41 3.46
N PHE A 383 7.95 -16.34 4.25
CA PHE A 383 8.68 -16.34 5.53
C PHE A 383 7.78 -16.02 6.73
N ILE A 384 6.46 -15.95 6.54
CA ILE A 384 5.54 -15.77 7.66
C ILE A 384 5.61 -17.03 8.51
N ALA A 385 6.09 -16.88 9.76
CA ALA A 385 6.03 -17.95 10.74
C ALA A 385 4.55 -18.19 11.14
N PRO A 386 4.18 -19.41 11.62
CA PRO A 386 2.89 -19.60 12.23
C PRO A 386 2.72 -18.65 13.40
N VAL A 387 1.87 -17.65 13.25
CA VAL A 387 1.62 -16.65 14.30
C VAL A 387 0.32 -17.01 14.98
N THR A 388 0.38 -17.25 16.29
CA THR A 388 -0.82 -17.35 17.11
C THR A 388 -1.22 -15.92 17.48
N GLY A 389 -1.99 -15.28 16.62
CA GLY A 389 -2.61 -13.98 16.91
C GLY A 389 -3.98 -14.18 17.52
N CYS A 390 -4.49 -13.18 18.19
CA CYS A 390 -5.85 -13.17 18.77
C CYS A 390 -6.97 -13.20 17.72
N LEU A 391 -6.64 -12.95 16.48
CA LEU A 391 -7.52 -13.20 15.33
C LEU A 391 -7.40 -14.64 14.79
N LEU A 392 -7.02 -15.60 15.65
CA LEU A 392 -6.99 -17.06 15.36
C LEU A 392 -6.27 -17.44 14.05
N TYR A 393 -5.01 -16.99 13.86
CA TYR A 393 -4.26 -17.38 12.68
C TYR A 393 -3.30 -18.52 12.92
N THR A 394 -3.51 -19.54 12.12
CA THR A 394 -2.44 -20.36 11.59
C THR A 394 -2.44 -20.12 10.08
N SER A 395 -1.64 -19.19 9.56
CA SER A 395 -1.33 -19.22 8.13
C SER A 395 -0.28 -20.32 7.96
N PRO A 396 -0.59 -21.46 7.34
CA PRO A 396 0.45 -22.40 6.98
C PRO A 396 1.27 -21.74 5.87
N SER A 397 2.56 -21.48 6.16
CA SER A 397 3.53 -21.24 5.11
C SER A 397 3.44 -22.40 4.09
N PRO A 398 3.62 -22.15 2.78
CA PRO A 398 3.73 -23.21 1.78
C PRO A 398 4.76 -24.30 2.15
N ARG A 399 5.72 -23.97 3.04
CA ARG A 399 6.74 -24.90 3.57
C ARG A 399 6.23 -25.86 4.65
N ASP A 400 5.15 -25.51 5.38
CA ASP A 400 4.67 -26.36 6.51
C ASP A 400 4.11 -27.71 6.05
N LYS A 401 3.74 -27.86 4.78
CA LYS A 401 3.33 -29.14 4.18
C LYS A 401 4.48 -30.15 3.99
N ARG A 402 5.74 -29.75 4.21
CA ARG A 402 6.91 -30.65 4.03
C ARG A 402 7.39 -31.31 5.31
N GLN A 403 6.77 -31.03 6.47
CA GLN A 403 7.16 -31.61 7.77
C GLN A 403 6.14 -32.58 8.38
N SER A 404 5.13 -33.01 7.60
CA SER A 404 4.17 -34.05 8.04
C SER A 404 4.35 -35.36 7.27
#